data_2a67841cfa71d5b38f6db0d7a89eb4c8
#
_entry.id   2a67841cfa71d5b38f6db0d7a89eb4c8
#
_cell.length_a   1.000
_cell.length_b   1.000
_cell.length_c   1.000
_cell.angle_alpha   90.00
_cell.angle_beta   90.00
_cell.angle_gamma   90.00
#
_symmetry.space_group_name_H-M   'P 1'
#
loop_
_entity.id
_entity.type
_entity.pdbx_description
1 polymer ?
#
loop_
_entity_poly.entity_id
_entity_poly.type
_entity_poly.pdbx_seq_one_letter_code
_entity_poly.pdbx_strand_id
1 'polypeptide(L)'
;MTDAVQSHPSFPQPPSEKMSLWRYMDYPRFEWMVERARLFIPTANNLGDPLEGTTPQADIDRWDRELADAQSDAHRKTILHNRSFFAHFAEAFRSRYYVSCWHMNEFENNVMWGAYTRTTEAVAIRTTFADLRKNLPPFAFTGMVRYLDYSTQPLPERTNMFEWIMHKEAVFAGECEVRAVIFPPHDEEHGLADFNAHHYTKADDPEFRLFAPPINLSEIIQQVIVHPDAAPEFQERVEALCSSKSLPVPTQSRRHRKPVF
;
A
#
# COMPACT_ATOMS: atom_id res chain seq x y z
N MET A 1 -21.55 -7.88 -17.96
CA MET A 1 -20.25 -7.67 -18.63
C MET A 1 -19.22 -7.78 -17.52
N THR A 2 -18.43 -8.83 -17.53
CA THR A 2 -17.29 -8.94 -16.60
C THR A 2 -16.25 -7.94 -17.11
N ASP A 3 -16.10 -6.82 -16.38
CA ASP A 3 -15.03 -5.88 -16.65
C ASP A 3 -13.71 -6.64 -16.62
N ALA A 4 -13.03 -6.64 -17.76
CA ALA A 4 -11.73 -7.28 -17.88
C ALA A 4 -10.80 -6.54 -16.91
N VAL A 5 -10.42 -7.23 -15.84
CA VAL A 5 -9.46 -6.74 -14.88
C VAL A 5 -8.22 -6.32 -15.63
N GLN A 6 -7.82 -5.07 -15.48
CA GLN A 6 -6.57 -4.59 -16.06
C GLN A 6 -5.41 -5.39 -15.45
N SER A 7 -4.90 -6.36 -16.19
CA SER A 7 -3.67 -7.05 -15.82
C SER A 7 -2.49 -6.21 -16.33
N HIS A 8 -1.58 -5.87 -15.42
CA HIS A 8 -0.36 -5.15 -15.78
C HIS A 8 0.85 -5.97 -15.30
N PRO A 9 1.92 -6.10 -16.09
CA PRO A 9 3.08 -6.95 -15.75
C PRO A 9 3.74 -6.62 -14.41
N SER A 10 3.72 -5.35 -13.99
CA SER A 10 4.25 -4.92 -12.69
C SER A 10 3.37 -5.33 -11.50
N PHE A 11 2.19 -5.88 -11.74
CA PHE A 11 1.26 -6.29 -10.69
C PHE A 11 1.02 -7.81 -10.71
N PRO A 12 1.99 -8.61 -10.22
CA PRO A 12 1.81 -10.07 -10.12
C PRO A 12 0.59 -10.38 -9.27
N GLN A 13 -0.26 -11.27 -9.77
CA GLN A 13 -1.47 -11.66 -9.07
C GLN A 13 -1.17 -12.75 -8.03
N PRO A 14 -1.84 -12.77 -6.87
CA PRO A 14 -1.70 -13.85 -5.92
C PRO A 14 -2.20 -15.17 -6.50
N PRO A 15 -1.78 -16.33 -5.92
CA PRO A 15 -2.19 -17.66 -6.40
C PRO A 15 -3.71 -17.90 -6.41
N SER A 16 -4.44 -17.15 -5.63
CA SER A 16 -5.90 -17.24 -5.55
C SER A 16 -6.52 -15.89 -5.19
N GLU A 17 -7.65 -15.60 -5.81
CA GLU A 17 -8.52 -14.46 -5.48
C GLU A 17 -9.03 -14.50 -4.02
N LYS A 18 -9.05 -15.67 -3.40
CA LYS A 18 -9.48 -15.89 -2.02
C LYS A 18 -8.37 -15.73 -0.99
N MET A 19 -7.16 -15.34 -1.41
CA MET A 19 -6.07 -15.09 -0.48
C MET A 19 -6.48 -14.05 0.55
N SER A 20 -6.25 -14.36 1.83
CA SER A 20 -6.53 -13.45 2.94
C SER A 20 -5.53 -12.32 2.96
N LEU A 21 -6.03 -11.10 3.09
CA LEU A 21 -5.27 -9.87 3.23
C LEU A 21 -5.58 -9.24 4.57
N TRP A 22 -4.55 -8.78 5.25
CA TRP A 22 -4.64 -8.15 6.56
C TRP A 22 -4.15 -6.72 6.50
N ARG A 23 -4.85 -5.83 7.22
CA ARG A 23 -4.39 -4.45 7.41
C ARG A 23 -4.40 -4.10 8.89
N TYR A 24 -3.22 -3.75 9.39
CA TYR A 24 -3.00 -3.36 10.79
C TYR A 24 -3.02 -1.84 10.87
N MET A 25 -3.71 -1.29 11.87
CA MET A 25 -3.81 0.15 12.02
C MET A 25 -4.18 0.57 13.45
N ASP A 26 -3.71 1.74 13.85
CA ASP A 26 -4.15 2.37 15.09
C ASP A 26 -5.64 2.74 15.00
N TYR A 27 -6.32 2.74 16.14
CA TYR A 27 -7.77 2.94 16.24
C TYR A 27 -8.31 4.19 15.53
N PRO A 28 -7.68 5.36 15.59
CA PRO A 28 -8.22 6.54 14.90
C PRO A 28 -8.38 6.36 13.39
N ARG A 29 -7.52 5.56 12.74
CA ARG A 29 -7.65 5.23 11.30
C ARG A 29 -8.79 4.25 11.06
N PHE A 30 -8.95 3.27 11.93
CA PHE A 30 -10.05 2.31 11.87
C PHE A 30 -11.40 3.02 12.06
N GLU A 31 -11.53 3.82 13.11
CA GLU A 31 -12.73 4.62 13.39
C GLU A 31 -13.09 5.52 12.22
N TRP A 32 -12.10 6.26 11.68
CA TRP A 32 -12.30 7.11 10.51
C TRP A 32 -12.82 6.33 9.30
N MET A 33 -12.23 5.15 9.02
CA MET A 33 -12.64 4.30 7.91
C MET A 33 -14.08 3.77 8.09
N VAL A 34 -14.40 3.31 9.29
CA VAL A 34 -15.73 2.74 9.61
C VAL A 34 -16.82 3.81 9.61
N GLU A 35 -16.56 4.96 10.20
CA GLU A 35 -17.52 6.05 10.25
C GLU A 35 -17.86 6.62 8.87
N ARG A 36 -16.85 6.76 8.01
CA ARG A 36 -16.97 7.35 6.69
C ARG A 36 -17.28 6.35 5.58
N ALA A 37 -17.17 5.06 5.86
CA ALA A 37 -17.23 4.00 4.85
C ALA A 37 -16.29 4.29 3.67
N ARG A 38 -15.04 4.67 3.98
CA ARG A 38 -14.00 5.01 2.99
C ARG A 38 -12.68 4.35 3.32
N LEU A 39 -11.94 3.93 2.29
CA LEU A 39 -10.61 3.38 2.45
C LEU A 39 -9.57 4.52 2.51
N PHE A 40 -8.70 4.47 3.50
CA PHE A 40 -7.61 5.44 3.67
C PHE A 40 -6.40 5.02 2.81
N ILE A 41 -6.10 5.79 1.77
CA ILE A 41 -5.00 5.50 0.84
C ILE A 41 -4.10 6.75 0.71
N PRO A 42 -2.96 6.79 1.43
CA PRO A 42 -2.01 7.89 1.36
C PRO A 42 -1.20 7.85 0.07
N THR A 43 -0.46 8.91 -0.23
CA THR A 43 0.56 8.91 -1.26
C THR A 43 1.82 8.15 -0.81
N ALA A 44 2.62 7.67 -1.76
CA ALA A 44 3.78 6.83 -1.48
C ALA A 44 4.85 7.53 -0.62
N ASN A 45 5.02 8.85 -0.74
CA ASN A 45 5.92 9.62 0.11
C ASN A 45 5.48 9.70 1.59
N ASN A 46 4.24 9.30 1.90
CA ASN A 46 3.69 9.20 3.26
C ASN A 46 3.69 7.76 3.80
N LEU A 47 4.29 6.80 3.09
CA LEU A 47 4.61 5.49 3.62
C LEU A 47 5.83 5.60 4.55
N GLY A 48 5.93 4.73 5.53
CA GLY A 48 6.98 4.84 6.57
C GLY A 48 8.41 4.56 6.11
N ASP A 49 8.60 3.95 4.95
CA ASP A 49 9.91 3.64 4.39
C ASP A 49 10.42 4.78 3.48
N PRO A 50 11.53 5.44 3.81
CA PRO A 50 12.10 6.51 2.99
C PRO A 50 12.61 6.02 1.62
N LEU A 51 12.90 4.73 1.47
CA LEU A 51 13.34 4.13 0.20
C LEU A 51 12.16 3.73 -0.70
N GLU A 52 10.94 3.86 -0.24
CA GLU A 52 9.74 3.52 -0.99
C GLU A 52 9.64 4.33 -2.29
N GLY A 53 9.56 3.64 -3.42
CA GLY A 53 9.49 4.30 -4.72
C GLY A 53 10.78 4.99 -5.17
N THR A 54 11.93 4.63 -4.59
CA THR A 54 13.24 5.16 -4.98
C THR A 54 13.97 4.24 -5.96
N THR A 55 15.05 4.74 -6.55
CA THR A 55 15.89 3.98 -7.48
C THR A 55 16.89 3.12 -6.69
N PRO A 56 16.97 1.78 -6.91
CA PRO A 56 17.97 0.92 -6.30
C PRO A 56 19.41 1.35 -6.58
N GLN A 57 20.33 1.10 -5.64
CA GLN A 57 21.75 1.37 -5.82
C GLN A 57 22.31 0.64 -7.05
N ALA A 58 21.89 -0.60 -7.28
CA ALA A 58 22.30 -1.37 -8.45
C ALA A 58 21.96 -0.71 -9.80
N ASP A 59 20.89 0.09 -9.87
CA ASP A 59 20.57 0.91 -11.05
C ASP A 59 21.52 2.10 -11.19
N ILE A 60 21.87 2.74 -10.09
CA ILE A 60 22.84 3.85 -10.05
C ILE A 60 24.20 3.34 -10.54
N ASP A 61 24.67 2.21 -10.01
CA ASP A 61 25.93 1.59 -10.38
C ASP A 61 25.95 1.14 -11.86
N ARG A 62 24.79 0.73 -12.37
CA ARG A 62 24.64 0.39 -13.80
C ARG A 62 24.79 1.63 -14.67
N TRP A 63 24.20 2.76 -14.31
CA TRP A 63 24.39 4.02 -15.03
C TRP A 63 25.83 4.52 -14.98
N ASP A 64 26.52 4.37 -13.85
CA ASP A 64 27.93 4.75 -13.72
C ASP A 64 28.83 3.92 -14.65
N ARG A 65 28.55 2.61 -14.79
CA ARG A 65 29.24 1.75 -15.77
C ARG A 65 28.92 2.16 -17.22
N GLU A 66 27.65 2.34 -17.55
CA GLU A 66 27.23 2.81 -18.89
C GLU A 66 27.92 4.14 -19.26
N LEU A 67 28.08 5.04 -18.27
CA LEU A 67 28.73 6.33 -18.44
C LEU A 67 30.27 6.18 -18.68
N ALA A 68 30.91 5.25 -17.96
CA ALA A 68 32.31 4.94 -18.13
C ALA A 68 32.59 4.34 -19.53
N ASP A 69 31.68 3.50 -20.02
CA ASP A 69 31.77 2.81 -21.32
C ASP A 69 31.27 3.65 -22.50
N ALA A 70 30.88 4.90 -22.29
CA ALA A 70 30.29 5.74 -23.33
C ALA A 70 31.32 6.07 -24.44
N GLN A 71 30.96 5.69 -25.67
CA GLN A 71 31.83 5.77 -26.85
C GLN A 71 31.93 7.16 -27.49
N SER A 72 31.12 8.12 -27.05
CA SER A 72 31.11 9.50 -27.57
C SER A 72 30.49 10.49 -26.56
N ASP A 73 30.80 11.76 -26.74
CA ASP A 73 30.21 12.84 -25.94
C ASP A 73 28.69 12.91 -26.08
N ALA A 74 28.17 12.60 -27.27
CA ALA A 74 26.72 12.54 -27.51
C ALA A 74 26.09 11.41 -26.69
N HIS A 75 26.69 10.23 -26.69
CA HIS A 75 26.24 9.08 -25.88
C HIS A 75 26.29 9.40 -24.39
N ARG A 76 27.41 9.98 -23.91
CA ARG A 76 27.55 10.44 -22.53
C ARG A 76 26.44 11.41 -22.09
N LYS A 77 26.13 12.41 -22.91
CA LYS A 77 25.06 13.37 -22.66
C LYS A 77 23.69 12.68 -22.57
N THR A 78 23.42 11.71 -23.43
CA THR A 78 22.16 10.93 -23.40
C THR A 78 22.02 10.15 -22.09
N ILE A 79 23.08 9.47 -21.64
CA ILE A 79 23.06 8.72 -20.37
C ILE A 79 22.78 9.67 -19.18
N LEU A 80 23.49 10.79 -19.11
CA LEU A 80 23.29 11.79 -18.06
C LEU A 80 21.88 12.39 -18.07
N HIS A 81 21.34 12.68 -19.25
CA HIS A 81 19.97 13.15 -19.40
C HIS A 81 18.96 12.12 -18.89
N ASN A 82 19.09 10.87 -19.31
CA ASN A 82 18.19 9.80 -18.88
C ASN A 82 18.27 9.57 -17.37
N ARG A 83 19.47 9.55 -16.79
CA ARG A 83 19.66 9.43 -15.34
C ARG A 83 18.95 10.56 -14.58
N SER A 84 19.15 11.80 -15.01
CA SER A 84 18.48 12.95 -14.41
C SER A 84 16.97 12.88 -14.58
N PHE A 85 16.50 12.51 -15.76
CA PHE A 85 15.06 12.35 -16.03
C PHE A 85 14.43 11.32 -15.12
N PHE A 86 14.98 10.11 -15.01
CA PHE A 86 14.42 9.05 -14.17
C PHE A 86 14.49 9.38 -12.69
N ALA A 87 15.54 10.06 -12.21
CA ALA A 87 15.63 10.51 -10.83
C ALA A 87 14.49 11.50 -10.48
N HIS A 88 14.31 12.54 -11.30
CA HIS A 88 13.23 13.50 -11.12
C HIS A 88 11.85 12.86 -11.27
N PHE A 89 11.72 11.91 -12.19
CA PHE A 89 10.50 11.18 -12.41
C PHE A 89 10.12 10.35 -11.17
N ALA A 90 11.04 9.55 -10.62
CA ALA A 90 10.80 8.76 -9.41
C ALA A 90 10.39 9.65 -8.23
N GLU A 91 11.09 10.76 -8.01
CA GLU A 91 10.79 11.72 -6.95
C GLU A 91 9.38 12.34 -7.13
N ALA A 92 9.07 12.85 -8.33
CA ALA A 92 7.79 13.48 -8.62
C ALA A 92 6.61 12.50 -8.49
N PHE A 93 6.81 11.24 -8.86
CA PHE A 93 5.74 10.25 -8.83
C PHE A 93 5.43 9.72 -7.43
N ARG A 94 6.38 9.75 -6.49
CA ARG A 94 6.12 9.37 -5.08
C ARG A 94 4.96 10.17 -4.46
N SER A 95 4.81 11.43 -4.83
CA SER A 95 3.70 12.28 -4.38
C SER A 95 2.40 12.08 -5.16
N ARG A 96 2.41 11.26 -6.23
CA ARG A 96 1.26 11.02 -7.11
C ARG A 96 0.71 9.61 -7.04
N TYR A 97 1.50 8.61 -6.60
CA TYR A 97 0.97 7.27 -6.33
C TYR A 97 0.24 7.27 -5.00
N TYR A 98 -1.02 6.91 -5.02
CA TYR A 98 -1.77 6.55 -3.82
C TYR A 98 -1.66 5.05 -3.62
N VAL A 99 -1.26 4.62 -2.44
CA VAL A 99 -0.90 3.22 -2.18
C VAL A 99 -1.59 2.70 -0.93
N SER A 100 -2.30 1.60 -1.10
CA SER A 100 -2.89 0.85 0.00
C SER A 100 -2.17 -0.48 0.16
N CYS A 101 -1.46 -0.63 1.26
CA CYS A 101 -0.63 -1.79 1.59
C CYS A 101 -1.41 -2.77 2.46
N TRP A 102 -1.31 -4.07 2.11
CA TRP A 102 -1.96 -5.17 2.79
C TRP A 102 -0.99 -6.33 2.97
N HIS A 103 -0.99 -6.95 4.13
CA HIS A 103 -0.20 -8.16 4.40
C HIS A 103 -0.96 -9.40 3.94
N MET A 104 -0.39 -10.16 3.01
CA MET A 104 -0.96 -11.41 2.51
C MET A 104 -0.53 -12.57 3.38
N ASN A 105 -1.45 -13.11 4.18
CA ASN A 105 -1.21 -14.29 5.01
C ASN A 105 -2.54 -14.97 5.35
N GLU A 106 -2.51 -16.27 5.59
CA GLU A 106 -3.70 -17.01 6.02
C GLU A 106 -4.21 -16.56 7.40
N PHE A 107 -3.29 -16.25 8.32
CA PHE A 107 -3.58 -15.83 9.69
C PHE A 107 -3.02 -14.45 9.99
N GLU A 108 -3.47 -13.85 11.11
CA GLU A 108 -2.79 -12.68 11.65
C GLU A 108 -1.30 -12.95 11.89
N ASN A 109 -0.47 -11.93 11.71
CA ASN A 109 0.96 -12.04 11.90
C ASN A 109 1.42 -11.14 13.05
N ASN A 110 2.05 -11.76 14.07
CA ASN A 110 2.50 -11.03 15.25
C ASN A 110 3.54 -9.93 14.95
N VAL A 111 4.37 -10.13 13.93
CA VAL A 111 5.39 -9.14 13.54
C VAL A 111 4.74 -7.86 12.99
N MET A 112 3.60 -8.00 12.31
CA MET A 112 2.89 -6.88 11.70
C MET A 112 2.29 -5.92 12.74
N TRP A 113 1.92 -6.39 13.93
CA TRP A 113 1.51 -5.50 15.01
C TRP A 113 2.61 -4.49 15.35
N GLY A 114 3.84 -4.96 15.56
CA GLY A 114 4.98 -4.08 15.87
C GLY A 114 5.41 -3.18 14.70
N ALA A 115 5.21 -3.63 13.47
CA ALA A 115 5.61 -2.88 12.29
C ALA A 115 4.62 -1.75 11.91
N TYR A 116 3.31 -1.97 12.13
CA TYR A 116 2.26 -1.10 11.58
C TYR A 116 1.40 -0.39 12.63
N THR A 117 1.57 -0.69 13.93
CA THR A 117 0.85 -0.01 15.00
C THR A 117 1.80 0.68 15.96
N ARG A 118 1.39 1.85 16.44
CA ARG A 118 2.18 2.67 17.37
C ARG A 118 1.73 2.53 18.81
N THR A 119 0.51 2.02 19.01
CA THR A 119 -0.13 1.88 20.30
C THR A 119 -0.80 0.52 20.41
N THR A 120 -1.18 0.12 21.63
CA THR A 120 -2.01 -1.05 21.88
C THR A 120 -3.50 -0.81 21.58
N GLU A 121 -3.90 0.45 21.38
CA GLU A 121 -5.21 0.79 20.85
C GLU A 121 -5.21 0.68 19.32
N ALA A 122 -5.15 -0.56 18.83
CA ALA A 122 -5.01 -0.88 17.42
C ALA A 122 -5.84 -2.11 17.04
N VAL A 123 -6.14 -2.22 15.77
CA VAL A 123 -6.88 -3.35 15.20
C VAL A 123 -6.21 -3.88 13.94
N ALA A 124 -6.47 -5.15 13.64
CA ALA A 124 -6.22 -5.74 12.33
C ALA A 124 -7.56 -6.11 11.69
N ILE A 125 -7.77 -5.72 10.46
CA ILE A 125 -8.91 -6.15 9.65
C ILE A 125 -8.46 -7.17 8.62
N ARG A 126 -9.35 -8.14 8.34
CA ARG A 126 -9.15 -9.12 7.26
C ARG A 126 -10.14 -8.90 6.13
N THR A 127 -9.65 -9.04 4.92
CA THR A 127 -10.42 -9.13 3.68
C THR A 127 -9.88 -10.24 2.80
N THR A 128 -10.42 -10.40 1.58
CA THR A 128 -9.80 -11.19 0.52
C THR A 128 -9.25 -10.30 -0.59
N PHE A 129 -8.37 -10.85 -1.42
CA PHE A 129 -7.88 -10.11 -2.58
C PHE A 129 -9.02 -9.72 -3.53
N ALA A 130 -10.00 -10.62 -3.74
CA ALA A 130 -11.18 -10.33 -4.56
C ALA A 130 -12.02 -9.18 -4.01
N ASP A 131 -12.29 -9.18 -2.70
CA ASP A 131 -13.13 -8.15 -2.08
C ASP A 131 -12.41 -6.80 -2.01
N LEU A 132 -11.09 -6.80 -1.79
CA LEU A 132 -10.31 -5.57 -1.91
C LEU A 132 -10.46 -4.98 -3.32
N ARG A 133 -10.23 -5.76 -4.36
CA ARG A 133 -10.33 -5.31 -5.75
C ARG A 133 -11.72 -4.81 -6.12
N LYS A 134 -12.77 -5.51 -5.70
CA LYS A 134 -14.16 -5.14 -5.93
C LYS A 134 -14.51 -3.78 -5.33
N ASN A 135 -13.89 -3.43 -4.21
CA ASN A 135 -14.12 -2.17 -3.48
C ASN A 135 -13.21 -1.02 -3.92
N LEU A 136 -12.37 -1.23 -4.93
CA LEU A 136 -11.49 -0.20 -5.48
C LEU A 136 -12.05 0.34 -6.79
N PRO A 137 -11.70 1.59 -7.16
CA PRO A 137 -12.04 2.13 -8.47
C PRO A 137 -11.49 1.26 -9.61
N PRO A 138 -12.15 1.21 -10.79
CA PRO A 138 -11.75 0.35 -11.90
C PRO A 138 -10.36 0.71 -12.48
N PHE A 139 -9.84 1.89 -12.22
CA PHE A 139 -8.49 2.32 -12.60
C PHE A 139 -7.41 2.01 -11.54
N ALA A 140 -7.76 1.36 -10.43
CA ALA A 140 -6.80 0.88 -9.46
C ALA A 140 -6.13 -0.41 -9.95
N PHE A 141 -4.80 -0.48 -9.82
CA PHE A 141 -4.03 -1.69 -10.07
C PHE A 141 -3.75 -2.39 -8.74
N THR A 142 -3.91 -3.70 -8.71
CA THR A 142 -3.65 -4.50 -7.50
C THR A 142 -2.73 -5.67 -7.81
N GLY A 143 -1.75 -5.92 -6.96
CA GLY A 143 -0.83 -7.04 -7.11
C GLY A 143 0.14 -7.20 -5.96
N MET A 144 0.92 -8.28 -6.00
CA MET A 144 1.96 -8.57 -5.02
C MET A 144 3.20 -7.71 -5.27
N VAL A 145 3.82 -7.24 -4.18
CA VAL A 145 5.12 -6.57 -4.21
C VAL A 145 6.21 -7.61 -4.51
N ARG A 146 7.19 -7.21 -5.31
CA ARG A 146 8.42 -7.96 -5.53
C ARG A 146 9.52 -7.40 -4.65
N TYR A 147 10.32 -8.28 -4.08
CA TYR A 147 11.40 -7.91 -3.19
C TYR A 147 12.74 -8.10 -3.89
N LEU A 148 13.56 -7.06 -3.89
CA LEU A 148 14.87 -7.02 -4.54
C LEU A 148 15.92 -6.61 -3.52
N ASP A 149 17.11 -7.22 -3.60
CA ASP A 149 18.29 -6.66 -2.96
C ASP A 149 18.74 -5.42 -3.76
N TYR A 150 18.43 -4.24 -3.26
CA TYR A 150 18.71 -2.97 -3.93
C TYR A 150 20.21 -2.70 -4.14
N SER A 151 21.07 -3.41 -3.41
CA SER A 151 22.53 -3.29 -3.60
C SER A 151 23.04 -4.04 -4.84
N THR A 152 22.35 -5.12 -5.25
CA THR A 152 22.83 -6.02 -6.31
C THR A 152 21.85 -6.19 -7.48
N GLN A 153 20.57 -5.93 -7.26
CA GLN A 153 19.51 -6.17 -8.23
C GLN A 153 18.87 -4.85 -8.71
N PRO A 154 19.04 -4.49 -9.98
CA PRO A 154 18.38 -3.33 -10.57
C PRO A 154 16.88 -3.63 -10.81
N LEU A 155 16.09 -2.57 -11.00
CA LEU A 155 14.70 -2.72 -11.44
C LEU A 155 14.65 -3.46 -12.79
N PRO A 156 13.68 -4.40 -12.96
CA PRO A 156 13.55 -5.18 -14.18
C PRO A 156 13.31 -4.32 -15.43
N GLU A 157 12.47 -3.30 -15.31
CA GLU A 157 12.11 -2.42 -16.42
C GLU A 157 12.10 -0.95 -15.99
N ARG A 158 13.20 -0.24 -16.22
CA ARG A 158 13.38 1.17 -15.81
C ARG A 158 12.37 2.14 -16.45
N THR A 159 11.84 1.82 -17.60
CA THR A 159 10.89 2.68 -18.34
C THR A 159 9.46 2.51 -17.89
N ASN A 160 9.17 1.49 -17.08
CA ASN A 160 7.86 1.25 -16.55
C ASN A 160 7.68 1.97 -15.21
N MET A 161 6.76 2.93 -15.19
CA MET A 161 6.52 3.79 -14.05
C MET A 161 6.10 3.05 -12.76
N PHE A 162 5.49 1.87 -12.87
CA PHE A 162 5.06 1.11 -11.71
C PHE A 162 6.17 0.27 -11.06
N GLU A 163 7.31 0.09 -11.70
CA GLU A 163 8.39 -0.71 -11.14
C GLU A 163 8.91 -0.10 -9.83
N TRP A 164 9.02 1.22 -9.73
CA TRP A 164 9.46 1.88 -8.49
C TRP A 164 8.52 1.65 -7.31
N ILE A 165 7.20 1.53 -7.55
CA ILE A 165 6.23 1.41 -6.48
C ILE A 165 5.81 -0.04 -6.22
N MET A 166 6.16 -0.98 -7.10
CA MET A 166 5.84 -2.41 -6.95
C MET A 166 7.06 -3.25 -6.55
N HIS A 167 8.20 -2.60 -6.30
CA HIS A 167 9.37 -3.24 -5.71
C HIS A 167 9.70 -2.64 -4.35
N LYS A 168 10.26 -3.46 -3.47
CA LYS A 168 10.70 -3.09 -2.12
C LYS A 168 12.00 -3.79 -1.79
N GLU A 169 12.79 -3.19 -0.89
CA GLU A 169 14.03 -3.80 -0.40
C GLU A 169 13.78 -5.18 0.20
N ALA A 170 14.65 -6.16 -0.09
CA ALA A 170 14.49 -7.56 0.29
C ALA A 170 14.38 -7.79 1.81
N VAL A 171 14.92 -6.89 2.62
CA VAL A 171 14.81 -6.95 4.09
C VAL A 171 13.35 -6.91 4.58
N PHE A 172 12.44 -6.38 3.76
CA PHE A 172 11.01 -6.30 4.04
C PHE A 172 10.21 -7.50 3.50
N ALA A 173 10.85 -8.53 2.95
CA ALA A 173 10.14 -9.66 2.31
C ALA A 173 9.15 -10.37 3.26
N GLY A 174 9.39 -10.31 4.58
CA GLY A 174 8.47 -10.83 5.59
C GLY A 174 7.10 -10.13 5.65
N GLU A 175 6.97 -8.94 5.02
CA GLU A 175 5.68 -8.26 4.94
C GLU A 175 4.72 -8.93 3.96
N CYS A 176 5.20 -9.76 3.01
CA CYS A 176 4.37 -10.43 2.00
C CYS A 176 3.29 -9.51 1.44
N GLU A 177 3.70 -8.34 0.96
CA GLU A 177 2.81 -7.22 0.71
C GLU A 177 2.03 -7.37 -0.59
N VAL A 178 0.74 -7.03 -0.54
CA VAL A 178 -0.10 -6.75 -1.70
C VAL A 178 -0.41 -5.26 -1.70
N ARG A 179 -0.25 -4.62 -2.83
CA ARG A 179 -0.56 -3.20 -3.02
C ARG A 179 -1.74 -2.99 -3.94
N ALA A 180 -2.60 -2.07 -3.53
CA ALA A 180 -3.48 -1.37 -4.44
C ALA A 180 -2.85 -0.01 -4.75
N VAL A 181 -2.52 0.21 -6.01
CA VAL A 181 -1.88 1.45 -6.50
C VAL A 181 -2.87 2.21 -7.36
N ILE A 182 -3.06 3.47 -7.05
CA ILE A 182 -3.92 4.38 -7.78
C ILE A 182 -3.06 5.52 -8.27
N PHE A 183 -3.05 5.67 -9.57
CA PHE A 183 -2.46 6.80 -10.24
C PHE A 183 -3.59 7.53 -10.97
N PRO A 184 -4.17 8.58 -10.37
CA PRO A 184 -5.34 9.23 -10.95
C PRO A 184 -5.00 9.84 -12.30
N PRO A 185 -5.81 9.58 -13.34
CA PRO A 185 -5.70 10.29 -14.60
C PRO A 185 -5.87 11.79 -14.37
N HIS A 186 -5.17 12.58 -15.18
CA HIS A 186 -5.13 14.05 -15.01
C HIS A 186 -6.34 14.77 -15.61
N ASP A 187 -7.33 14.08 -16.12
CA ASP A 187 -8.42 14.73 -16.84
C ASP A 187 -9.69 14.88 -16.00
N GLU A 188 -10.35 16.01 -16.23
CA GLU A 188 -11.62 16.39 -15.60
C GLU A 188 -12.79 15.50 -16.10
N GLU A 189 -12.65 14.83 -17.26
CA GLU A 189 -13.71 14.03 -17.89
C GLU A 189 -14.09 12.77 -17.11
N HIS A 190 -13.20 12.25 -16.25
CA HIS A 190 -13.42 11.03 -15.49
C HIS A 190 -13.96 11.26 -14.06
N GLY A 191 -14.50 12.40 -13.77
CA GLY A 191 -15.07 12.71 -12.44
C GLY A 191 -14.02 12.87 -11.35
N LEU A 192 -12.77 13.04 -11.71
CA LEU A 192 -11.65 13.22 -10.80
C LEU A 192 -11.45 14.69 -10.38
N ALA A 193 -12.19 15.62 -10.97
CA ALA A 193 -12.27 16.98 -10.48
C ALA A 193 -12.73 17.03 -9.01
N ASP A 194 -13.70 16.20 -8.65
CA ASP A 194 -14.12 15.99 -7.26
C ASP A 194 -13.04 15.36 -6.38
N PHE A 195 -12.11 14.66 -6.98
CA PHE A 195 -10.98 14.04 -6.32
C PHE A 195 -10.04 15.05 -5.67
N ASN A 196 -9.77 16.15 -6.34
CA ASN A 196 -8.92 17.23 -5.83
C ASN A 196 -9.64 18.08 -4.78
N ALA A 197 -10.95 18.27 -4.91
CA ALA A 197 -11.75 19.07 -4.00
C ALA A 197 -12.06 18.39 -2.66
N HIS A 198 -12.09 17.05 -2.64
CA HIS A 198 -12.39 16.24 -1.46
C HIS A 198 -11.20 15.47 -0.91
N HIS A 199 -10.00 15.82 -1.36
CA HIS A 199 -8.79 15.27 -0.75
C HIS A 199 -8.73 15.73 0.71
N TYR A 200 -8.70 14.74 1.59
CA TYR A 200 -8.38 14.98 2.97
C TYR A 200 -6.92 15.41 3.04
N THR A 201 -6.69 16.71 3.00
CA THR A 201 -5.44 17.28 3.44
C THR A 201 -5.50 17.32 4.96
N LYS A 202 -4.50 16.77 5.64
CA LYS A 202 -4.25 17.17 7.02
C LYS A 202 -4.12 18.69 6.99
N ALA A 203 -4.92 19.38 7.80
CA ALA A 203 -4.94 20.84 7.82
C ALA A 203 -3.56 21.46 8.06
N ASP A 204 -2.64 20.69 8.67
CA ASP A 204 -1.31 21.12 9.10
C ASP A 204 -0.18 20.64 8.17
N ASP A 205 -0.48 19.88 7.12
CA ASP A 205 0.51 19.38 6.16
C ASP A 205 -0.04 19.46 4.73
N PRO A 206 0.30 20.56 3.99
CA PRO A 206 -0.19 20.77 2.63
C PRO A 206 0.31 19.72 1.63
N GLU A 207 1.36 18.95 1.96
CA GLU A 207 1.88 17.88 1.12
C GLU A 207 1.20 16.52 1.41
N PHE A 208 0.49 16.39 2.53
CA PHE A 208 -0.21 15.17 2.85
C PHE A 208 -1.48 15.02 2.01
N ARG A 209 -1.41 14.18 1.00
CA ARG A 209 -2.53 13.85 0.13
C ARG A 209 -3.10 12.48 0.45
N LEU A 210 -4.41 12.40 0.49
CA LEU A 210 -5.15 11.18 0.76
C LEU A 210 -6.18 10.95 -0.33
N PHE A 211 -6.18 9.73 -0.88
CA PHE A 211 -7.27 9.22 -1.68
C PHE A 211 -8.19 8.37 -0.81
N ALA A 212 -9.48 8.66 -0.83
CA ALA A 212 -10.43 8.01 0.06
C ALA A 212 -11.68 7.53 -0.70
N PRO A 213 -11.58 6.45 -1.49
CA PRO A 213 -12.71 5.91 -2.23
C PRO A 213 -13.75 5.35 -1.26
N PRO A 214 -15.06 5.46 -1.59
CA PRO A 214 -16.11 4.79 -0.84
C PRO A 214 -15.93 3.27 -0.94
N ILE A 215 -16.25 2.57 0.14
CA ILE A 215 -16.19 1.11 0.24
C ILE A 215 -17.45 0.53 0.85
N ASN A 216 -17.76 -0.71 0.50
CA ASN A 216 -18.75 -1.49 1.23
C ASN A 216 -18.10 -2.15 2.44
N LEU A 217 -18.36 -1.61 3.63
CA LEU A 217 -17.73 -2.09 4.88
C LEU A 217 -17.98 -3.58 5.13
N SER A 218 -19.19 -4.08 4.85
CA SER A 218 -19.55 -5.49 5.08
C SER A 218 -18.86 -6.46 4.12
N GLU A 219 -18.40 -5.99 2.96
CA GLU A 219 -17.62 -6.79 2.01
C GLU A 219 -16.14 -6.76 2.37
N ILE A 220 -15.61 -5.59 2.70
CA ILE A 220 -14.16 -5.43 2.89
C ILE A 220 -13.70 -5.80 4.31
N ILE A 221 -14.58 -5.78 5.31
CA ILE A 221 -14.25 -6.16 6.70
C ILE A 221 -14.89 -7.50 7.03
N GLN A 222 -14.18 -8.59 6.79
CA GLN A 222 -14.63 -9.95 7.10
C GLN A 222 -14.31 -10.38 8.52
N GLN A 223 -13.32 -9.76 9.14
CA GLN A 223 -12.90 -10.00 10.50
C GLN A 223 -12.23 -8.76 11.07
N VAL A 224 -12.42 -8.53 12.36
CA VAL A 224 -11.69 -7.52 13.14
C VAL A 224 -11.00 -8.24 14.29
N ILE A 225 -9.70 -8.00 14.46
CA ILE A 225 -8.93 -8.49 15.60
C ILE A 225 -8.39 -7.29 16.37
N VAL A 226 -8.56 -7.32 17.69
CA VAL A 226 -8.01 -6.31 18.59
C VAL A 226 -6.56 -6.66 18.94
N HIS A 227 -5.73 -5.63 19.11
CA HIS A 227 -4.32 -5.79 19.47
C HIS A 227 -4.13 -6.75 20.65
N PRO A 228 -3.15 -7.66 20.63
CA PRO A 228 -2.98 -8.68 21.67
C PRO A 228 -2.78 -8.12 23.09
N ASP A 229 -2.23 -6.93 23.22
CA ASP A 229 -1.94 -6.28 24.48
C ASP A 229 -2.92 -5.11 24.78
N ALA A 230 -4.08 -5.10 24.11
CA ALA A 230 -5.10 -4.08 24.33
C ALA A 230 -5.81 -4.25 25.68
N ALA A 231 -6.17 -3.13 26.30
CA ALA A 231 -6.99 -3.12 27.50
C ALA A 231 -8.45 -3.54 27.20
N PRO A 232 -9.17 -4.15 28.16
CA PRO A 232 -10.55 -4.57 27.99
C PRO A 232 -11.49 -3.42 27.54
N GLU A 233 -11.31 -2.23 28.09
CA GLU A 233 -12.10 -1.05 27.77
C GLU A 233 -11.94 -0.63 26.31
N PHE A 234 -10.76 -0.86 25.72
CA PHE A 234 -10.55 -0.63 24.31
C PHE A 234 -11.31 -1.65 23.46
N GLN A 235 -11.31 -2.93 23.85
CA GLN A 235 -12.10 -3.95 23.16
C GLN A 235 -13.59 -3.59 23.15
N GLU A 236 -14.15 -3.16 24.28
CA GLU A 236 -15.56 -2.72 24.36
C GLU A 236 -15.84 -1.55 23.41
N ARG A 237 -14.89 -0.60 23.28
CA ARG A 237 -15.02 0.53 22.35
C ARG A 237 -15.04 0.07 20.89
N VAL A 238 -14.18 -0.88 20.51
CA VAL A 238 -14.17 -1.45 19.16
C VAL A 238 -15.44 -2.23 18.88
N GLU A 239 -15.95 -3.01 19.86
CA GLU A 239 -17.22 -3.75 19.76
C GLU A 239 -18.42 -2.82 19.54
N ALA A 240 -18.46 -1.72 20.28
CA ALA A 240 -19.52 -0.71 20.13
C ALA A 240 -19.52 -0.10 18.72
N LEU A 241 -18.33 0.27 18.20
CA LEU A 241 -18.18 0.81 16.85
C LEU A 241 -18.62 -0.22 15.79
N CYS A 242 -18.13 -1.45 15.87
CA CYS A 242 -18.50 -2.52 14.94
C CYS A 242 -20.00 -2.82 14.95
N SER A 243 -20.60 -2.90 16.13
CA SER A 243 -22.03 -3.14 16.32
C SER A 243 -22.88 -2.03 15.68
N SER A 244 -22.45 -0.77 15.83
CA SER A 244 -23.17 0.39 15.26
C SER A 244 -23.25 0.36 13.72
N LYS A 245 -22.38 -0.40 13.08
CA LYS A 245 -22.29 -0.54 11.60
C LYS A 245 -22.57 -1.96 11.11
N SER A 246 -23.07 -2.84 11.97
CA SER A 246 -23.34 -4.26 11.65
C SER A 246 -22.13 -5.00 11.10
N LEU A 247 -20.93 -4.66 11.60
CA LEU A 247 -19.69 -5.33 11.25
C LEU A 247 -19.48 -6.58 12.12
N PRO A 248 -18.56 -7.49 11.73
CA PRO A 248 -18.21 -8.66 12.55
C PRO A 248 -17.82 -8.28 13.97
N VAL A 249 -18.24 -9.08 14.93
CA VAL A 249 -17.83 -8.91 16.33
C VAL A 249 -16.33 -9.05 16.43
N PRO A 250 -15.61 -8.08 17.01
CA PRO A 250 -14.16 -8.16 17.16
C PRO A 250 -13.73 -9.35 18.01
N THR A 251 -12.63 -9.95 17.64
CA THR A 251 -12.02 -11.06 18.36
C THR A 251 -10.66 -10.67 18.92
N GLN A 252 -10.25 -11.35 19.98
CA GLN A 252 -8.89 -11.19 20.50
C GLN A 252 -7.88 -11.85 19.57
N SER A 253 -6.66 -11.31 19.53
CA SER A 253 -5.53 -11.91 18.85
C SER A 253 -5.25 -13.33 19.38
N ARG A 254 -4.87 -14.24 18.49
CA ARG A 254 -4.44 -15.60 18.86
C ARG A 254 -3.22 -15.61 19.80
N ARG A 255 -2.41 -14.57 19.80
CA ARG A 255 -1.29 -14.39 20.73
C ARG A 255 -1.74 -14.36 22.20
N HIS A 256 -2.99 -13.98 22.46
CA HIS A 256 -3.56 -13.90 23.81
C HIS A 256 -3.93 -15.27 24.44
N ARG A 257 -3.75 -16.37 23.70
CA ARG A 257 -4.06 -17.71 24.20
C ARG A 257 -3.10 -18.09 25.34
N LYS A 258 -3.69 -18.47 26.47
CA LYS A 258 -2.91 -19.05 27.58
C LYS A 258 -2.41 -20.45 27.18
N PRO A 259 -1.15 -20.80 27.51
CA PRO A 259 -0.68 -22.17 27.31
C PRO A 259 -1.50 -23.13 28.15
N VAL A 260 -1.83 -24.28 27.54
CA VAL A 260 -2.46 -25.41 28.22
C VAL A 260 -1.39 -26.49 28.32
N PHE A 261 -1.04 -26.88 29.55
CA PHE A 261 -0.05 -27.91 29.80
C PHE A 261 -0.75 -29.19 30.32
#